data_c2c3f0d6566b915ccc9bdd7bf3790f73
#
_entry.id   c2c3f0d6566b915ccc9bdd7bf3790f73
#
_cell.length_a   1.000
_cell.length_b   1.000
_cell.length_c   1.000
_cell.angle_alpha   90.00
_cell.angle_beta   90.00
_cell.angle_gamma   90.00
#
_symmetry.space_group_name_H-M   'P 1'
#
loop_
_entity.id
_entity.type
_entity.pdbx_description
1 polymer ?
#
loop_
_entity_poly.entity_id
_entity_poly.type
_entity_poly.pdbx_seq_one_letter_code
_entity_poly.pdbx_strand_id
1 'polypeptide(L)'
;MRMIGPNCFGIVNTHPDVSLNATFGKTYPKAGRIGFITQSGAMGEAIMNIARDLDLGFSMVASIGNKADISSNDMLEYFKDDPDTDVILMYLENFGNPRNFTEIAREVSRHKPIVAVKSGRTSLGAKAASSHTGSLAGLDVGVDALFEQTGVMRVDTVEELFDVAQALSRQPLPKGNRVAVVTNAGGPGILATDALIRNGMEMPPLSAATVKTLKKHISADASFANPMDMVAGAGGREFEITLNAVKNDRQYDSIVPIFVPPITIDQVEVARCVYEGVKGTKKTVLACFMGVGLDSVGMDYLRAHGIPCYIFPEAAAKTLATMTKYRERIQRPRGKVRTFKVSKAKVEKIVNQALADGREAIVSDEAIDILCAYGIPAAPYRYASSADEAVKAATRLGYPVVMKINTPPILHKTEVGGVMVDLRNEKEIRKAFRALKER
;
A
#
# COMPACT_ATOMS: atom_id res chain seq x y z
N MET A 1 2.29 -23.72 -25.04
CA MET A 1 3.06 -23.87 -23.77
C MET A 1 3.16 -22.51 -23.14
N ARG A 2 2.96 -22.40 -21.81
CA ARG A 2 3.14 -21.12 -21.06
C ARG A 2 4.48 -21.20 -20.31
N MET A 3 5.10 -20.06 -20.07
CA MET A 3 6.45 -19.98 -19.47
C MET A 3 6.45 -19.06 -18.24
N ILE A 4 7.03 -19.52 -17.15
CA ILE A 4 7.41 -18.69 -15.99
C ILE A 4 8.90 -18.41 -16.08
N GLY A 5 9.30 -17.15 -15.97
CA GLY A 5 10.68 -16.70 -16.15
C GLY A 5 10.92 -16.06 -17.51
N PRO A 6 12.14 -16.09 -18.06
CA PRO A 6 13.38 -16.72 -17.54
C PRO A 6 13.98 -15.96 -16.35
N ASN A 7 15.18 -16.38 -15.92
CA ASN A 7 15.91 -15.78 -14.79
C ASN A 7 15.05 -15.72 -13.52
N CYS A 8 14.50 -16.87 -13.12
CA CYS A 8 13.62 -17.02 -11.98
C CYS A 8 14.07 -18.19 -11.10
N PHE A 9 13.59 -18.19 -9.86
CA PHE A 9 13.82 -19.28 -8.91
C PHE A 9 12.98 -20.54 -9.25
N GLY A 10 11.80 -20.34 -9.82
CA GLY A 10 10.88 -21.39 -10.18
C GLY A 10 9.51 -21.27 -9.47
N ILE A 11 8.80 -22.37 -9.39
CA ILE A 11 7.46 -22.43 -8.82
C ILE A 11 7.34 -23.56 -7.80
N VAL A 12 6.63 -23.27 -6.72
CA VAL A 12 6.18 -24.27 -5.73
C VAL A 12 4.67 -24.20 -5.63
N ASN A 13 4.00 -25.34 -5.66
CA ASN A 13 2.58 -25.45 -5.31
C ASN A 13 2.46 -26.52 -4.21
N THR A 14 1.92 -26.13 -3.06
CA THR A 14 1.84 -27.00 -1.88
C THR A 14 0.49 -27.71 -1.76
N HIS A 15 -0.45 -27.47 -2.71
CA HIS A 15 -1.73 -28.19 -2.72
C HIS A 15 -1.49 -29.71 -2.74
N PRO A 16 -2.15 -30.52 -1.86
CA PRO A 16 -1.87 -31.94 -1.73
C PRO A 16 -1.97 -32.71 -3.05
N ASP A 17 -2.92 -32.36 -3.90
CA ASP A 17 -3.14 -33.04 -5.19
C ASP A 17 -2.12 -32.65 -6.27
N VAL A 18 -1.34 -31.57 -6.05
CA VAL A 18 -0.34 -31.08 -6.99
C VAL A 18 1.07 -31.34 -6.48
N SER A 19 1.37 -30.93 -5.26
CA SER A 19 2.64 -31.16 -4.54
C SER A 19 3.87 -30.91 -5.44
N LEU A 20 3.88 -29.79 -6.15
CA LEU A 20 4.91 -29.44 -7.12
C LEU A 20 6.02 -28.62 -6.48
N ASN A 21 7.27 -29.05 -6.66
CA ASN A 21 8.45 -28.20 -6.47
C ASN A 21 9.29 -28.20 -7.76
N ALA A 22 9.17 -27.15 -8.52
CA ALA A 22 9.97 -26.91 -9.74
C ALA A 22 10.92 -25.71 -9.49
N THR A 23 11.68 -25.77 -8.39
CA THR A 23 12.71 -24.77 -8.03
C THR A 23 14.06 -25.44 -7.89
N PHE A 24 15.12 -24.63 -7.83
CA PHE A 24 16.49 -25.08 -7.50
C PHE A 24 16.85 -24.79 -6.02
N GLY A 25 15.88 -24.34 -5.21
CA GLY A 25 16.09 -24.08 -3.79
C GLY A 25 16.03 -25.36 -2.94
N LYS A 26 16.58 -25.25 -1.73
CA LYS A 26 16.61 -26.34 -0.76
C LYS A 26 15.35 -26.38 0.12
N THR A 27 14.66 -25.23 0.23
CA THR A 27 13.54 -25.06 1.16
C THR A 27 12.22 -25.36 0.47
N TYR A 28 11.49 -26.35 1.00
CA TYR A 28 10.09 -26.56 0.64
C TYR A 28 9.22 -25.88 1.71
N PRO A 29 8.34 -24.95 1.33
CA PRO A 29 7.52 -24.24 2.31
C PRO A 29 6.44 -25.12 2.89
N LYS A 30 5.98 -24.83 4.11
CA LYS A 30 4.80 -25.43 4.71
C LYS A 30 3.57 -25.11 3.86
N ALA A 31 2.67 -26.06 3.72
CA ALA A 31 1.37 -25.83 3.11
C ALA A 31 0.55 -24.83 3.91
N GLY A 32 -0.14 -23.94 3.23
CA GLY A 32 -0.96 -22.89 3.85
C GLY A 32 -1.71 -22.06 2.82
N ARG A 33 -2.11 -20.86 3.19
CA ARG A 33 -3.09 -20.09 2.42
C ARG A 33 -2.52 -18.73 1.90
N ILE A 34 -1.21 -18.61 1.81
CA ILE A 34 -0.54 -17.43 1.29
C ILE A 34 -0.05 -17.71 -0.13
N GLY A 35 -0.49 -16.92 -1.10
CA GLY A 35 0.09 -16.88 -2.44
C GLY A 35 1.25 -15.87 -2.47
N PHE A 36 2.42 -16.25 -2.99
CA PHE A 36 3.57 -15.35 -3.06
C PHE A 36 4.08 -15.20 -4.49
N ILE A 37 4.20 -13.96 -4.95
CA ILE A 37 4.75 -13.57 -6.24
C ILE A 37 6.05 -12.82 -6.02
N THR A 38 7.15 -13.31 -6.59
CA THR A 38 8.44 -12.61 -6.51
C THR A 38 9.10 -12.46 -7.88
N GLN A 39 9.69 -11.29 -8.12
CA GLN A 39 10.53 -11.05 -9.31
C GLN A 39 11.99 -11.40 -9.07
N SER A 40 12.41 -11.52 -7.80
CA SER A 40 13.77 -11.88 -7.42
C SER A 40 13.85 -13.35 -7.00
N GLY A 41 14.70 -14.12 -7.66
CA GLY A 41 14.94 -15.51 -7.30
C GLY A 41 15.61 -15.67 -5.93
N ALA A 42 16.65 -14.89 -5.65
CA ALA A 42 17.36 -14.92 -4.38
C ALA A 42 16.46 -14.52 -3.20
N MET A 43 15.61 -13.51 -3.39
CA MET A 43 14.62 -13.11 -2.38
C MET A 43 13.58 -14.21 -2.15
N GLY A 44 13.22 -14.99 -3.18
CA GLY A 44 12.28 -16.11 -3.04
C GLY A 44 12.76 -17.15 -2.02
N GLU A 45 14.00 -17.60 -2.12
CA GLU A 45 14.60 -18.56 -1.16
C GLU A 45 14.72 -17.97 0.26
N ALA A 46 15.20 -16.73 0.40
CA ALA A 46 15.32 -16.07 1.70
C ALA A 46 13.96 -15.93 2.38
N ILE A 47 12.94 -15.54 1.63
CA ILE A 47 11.56 -15.37 2.10
C ILE A 47 10.97 -16.70 2.56
N MET A 48 11.19 -17.80 1.85
CA MET A 48 10.70 -19.13 2.28
C MET A 48 11.35 -19.59 3.58
N ASN A 49 12.63 -19.29 3.80
CA ASN A 49 13.30 -19.61 5.06
C ASN A 49 12.71 -18.82 6.24
N ILE A 50 12.54 -17.50 6.09
CA ILE A 50 11.93 -16.65 7.12
C ILE A 50 10.48 -17.08 7.41
N ALA A 51 9.70 -17.39 6.38
CA ALA A 51 8.33 -17.83 6.52
C ALA A 51 8.22 -19.14 7.33
N ARG A 52 9.17 -20.06 7.15
CA ARG A 52 9.27 -21.27 7.97
C ARG A 52 9.48 -20.95 9.45
N ASP A 53 10.40 -20.04 9.75
CA ASP A 53 10.70 -19.64 11.13
C ASP A 53 9.52 -18.88 11.79
N LEU A 54 8.65 -18.26 10.99
CA LEU A 54 7.41 -17.63 11.43
C LEU A 54 6.19 -18.59 11.39
N ASP A 55 6.40 -19.86 11.09
CA ASP A 55 5.32 -20.86 10.90
C ASP A 55 4.25 -20.42 9.88
N LEU A 56 4.67 -19.72 8.81
CA LEU A 56 3.78 -19.32 7.72
C LEU A 56 3.76 -20.35 6.59
N GLY A 57 2.56 -20.72 6.16
CA GLY A 57 2.35 -21.64 5.06
C GLY A 57 1.93 -20.92 3.77
N PHE A 58 2.42 -21.42 2.63
CA PHE A 58 2.04 -20.94 1.32
C PHE A 58 1.09 -21.92 0.62
N SER A 59 0.17 -21.40 -0.21
CA SER A 59 -0.56 -22.17 -1.21
C SER A 59 0.33 -22.36 -2.45
N MET A 60 0.97 -21.30 -2.87
CA MET A 60 1.87 -21.31 -4.02
C MET A 60 2.94 -20.21 -3.87
N VAL A 61 4.14 -20.49 -4.35
CA VAL A 61 5.22 -19.50 -4.54
C VAL A 61 5.57 -19.47 -6.03
N ALA A 62 5.47 -18.31 -6.65
CA ALA A 62 5.81 -18.11 -8.06
C ALA A 62 6.91 -17.05 -8.19
N SER A 63 8.11 -17.50 -8.58
CA SER A 63 9.18 -16.61 -8.97
C SER A 63 9.09 -16.36 -10.47
N ILE A 64 8.74 -15.16 -10.87
CA ILE A 64 8.40 -14.84 -12.27
C ILE A 64 9.57 -14.23 -13.07
N GLY A 65 10.66 -13.87 -12.38
CA GLY A 65 11.89 -13.38 -13.02
C GLY A 65 11.64 -12.24 -14.02
N ASN A 66 12.13 -12.43 -15.26
CA ASN A 66 12.02 -11.41 -16.33
C ASN A 66 10.61 -11.31 -16.96
N LYS A 67 9.66 -12.18 -16.61
CA LYS A 67 8.25 -12.13 -17.05
C LYS A 67 8.06 -12.11 -18.57
N ALA A 68 8.75 -13.00 -19.27
CA ALA A 68 8.66 -13.04 -20.74
C ALA A 68 7.28 -13.49 -21.26
N ASP A 69 6.54 -14.29 -20.47
CA ASP A 69 5.17 -14.73 -20.76
C ASP A 69 4.27 -14.52 -19.53
N ILE A 70 4.40 -15.33 -18.49
CA ILE A 70 3.63 -15.17 -17.25
C ILE A 70 4.18 -14.01 -16.42
N SER A 71 3.35 -13.04 -16.15
CA SER A 71 3.66 -11.84 -15.36
C SER A 71 3.02 -11.85 -13.97
N SER A 72 3.31 -10.83 -13.16
CA SER A 72 2.62 -10.61 -11.89
C SER A 72 1.10 -10.40 -12.06
N ASN A 73 0.68 -9.87 -13.19
CA ASN A 73 -0.74 -9.65 -13.48
C ASN A 73 -1.46 -10.98 -13.70
N ASP A 74 -0.87 -11.88 -14.47
CA ASP A 74 -1.42 -13.25 -14.69
C ASP A 74 -1.50 -14.02 -13.37
N MET A 75 -0.49 -13.89 -12.51
CA MET A 75 -0.50 -14.54 -11.21
C MET A 75 -1.55 -13.95 -10.25
N LEU A 76 -1.81 -12.64 -10.31
CA LEU A 76 -2.90 -12.02 -9.54
C LEU A 76 -4.27 -12.55 -10.00
N GLU A 77 -4.49 -12.70 -11.32
CA GLU A 77 -5.70 -13.30 -11.86
C GLU A 77 -5.87 -14.75 -11.39
N TYR A 78 -4.80 -15.53 -11.43
CA TYR A 78 -4.80 -16.90 -10.92
C TYR A 78 -5.19 -16.95 -9.43
N PHE A 79 -4.52 -16.16 -8.58
CA PHE A 79 -4.81 -16.15 -7.15
C PHE A 79 -6.18 -15.57 -6.81
N LYS A 80 -6.77 -14.74 -7.67
CA LYS A 80 -8.13 -14.26 -7.48
C LYS A 80 -9.12 -15.41 -7.30
N ASP A 81 -9.01 -16.40 -8.14
CA ASP A 81 -9.97 -17.50 -8.23
C ASP A 81 -9.49 -18.77 -7.47
N ASP A 82 -8.24 -18.79 -7.01
CA ASP A 82 -7.68 -19.91 -6.25
C ASP A 82 -8.31 -20.01 -4.85
N PRO A 83 -9.06 -21.10 -4.54
CA PRO A 83 -9.72 -21.28 -3.25
C PRO A 83 -8.75 -21.50 -2.08
N ASP A 84 -7.50 -21.87 -2.37
CA ASP A 84 -6.49 -22.17 -1.36
C ASP A 84 -5.64 -20.95 -1.00
N THR A 85 -5.84 -19.81 -1.67
CA THR A 85 -5.14 -18.55 -1.37
C THR A 85 -6.07 -17.54 -0.72
N ASP A 86 -5.76 -17.11 0.51
CA ASP A 86 -6.48 -16.05 1.24
C ASP A 86 -5.76 -14.72 1.24
N VAL A 87 -4.43 -14.73 1.20
CA VAL A 87 -3.56 -13.54 1.25
C VAL A 87 -2.55 -13.60 0.12
N ILE A 88 -2.33 -12.51 -0.57
CA ILE A 88 -1.35 -12.43 -1.66
C ILE A 88 -0.19 -11.51 -1.23
N LEU A 89 1.02 -12.04 -1.27
CA LEU A 89 2.25 -11.29 -1.05
C LEU A 89 2.96 -11.04 -2.37
N MET A 90 3.55 -9.86 -2.52
CA MET A 90 4.29 -9.50 -3.72
C MET A 90 5.63 -8.84 -3.38
N TYR A 91 6.69 -9.32 -4.03
CA TYR A 91 7.95 -8.61 -4.12
C TYR A 91 8.14 -8.14 -5.58
N LEU A 92 8.07 -6.82 -5.79
CA LEU A 92 8.03 -6.22 -7.11
C LEU A 92 9.24 -5.33 -7.38
N GLU A 93 9.80 -5.46 -8.58
CA GLU A 93 10.79 -4.53 -9.13
C GLU A 93 10.14 -3.60 -10.18
N ASN A 94 9.17 -4.11 -10.93
CA ASN A 94 8.35 -3.35 -11.87
C ASN A 94 6.98 -4.00 -12.08
N PHE A 95 6.01 -3.25 -12.59
CA PHE A 95 4.63 -3.71 -12.81
C PHE A 95 4.42 -4.43 -14.15
N GLY A 96 5.40 -4.36 -15.09
CA GLY A 96 5.16 -4.76 -16.48
C GLY A 96 4.16 -3.81 -17.14
N ASN A 97 2.91 -4.23 -17.27
CA ASN A 97 1.82 -3.37 -17.73
C ASN A 97 1.07 -2.76 -16.53
N PRO A 98 1.29 -1.48 -16.18
CA PRO A 98 0.66 -0.86 -15.01
C PRO A 98 -0.85 -0.65 -15.15
N ARG A 99 -1.39 -0.56 -16.39
CA ARG A 99 -2.84 -0.47 -16.61
C ARG A 99 -3.52 -1.76 -16.24
N ASN A 100 -3.03 -2.88 -16.77
CA ASN A 100 -3.56 -4.21 -16.44
C ASN A 100 -3.42 -4.47 -14.94
N PHE A 101 -2.25 -4.14 -14.35
CA PHE A 101 -2.07 -4.24 -12.90
C PHE A 101 -3.15 -3.47 -12.14
N THR A 102 -3.43 -2.22 -12.54
CA THR A 102 -4.43 -1.38 -11.88
C THR A 102 -5.84 -2.00 -11.92
N GLU A 103 -6.24 -2.56 -13.05
CA GLU A 103 -7.56 -3.18 -13.22
C GLU A 103 -7.68 -4.46 -12.38
N ILE A 104 -6.73 -5.36 -12.52
CA ILE A 104 -6.71 -6.66 -11.84
C ILE A 104 -6.57 -6.48 -10.32
N ALA A 105 -5.57 -5.73 -9.87
CA ALA A 105 -5.30 -5.55 -8.45
C ALA A 105 -6.46 -4.83 -7.73
N ARG A 106 -7.16 -3.90 -8.39
CA ARG A 106 -8.36 -3.23 -7.86
C ARG A 106 -9.52 -4.20 -7.63
N GLU A 107 -9.66 -5.19 -8.48
CA GLU A 107 -10.66 -6.23 -8.33
C GLU A 107 -10.26 -7.22 -7.23
N VAL A 108 -9.06 -7.78 -7.33
CA VAL A 108 -8.54 -8.80 -6.41
C VAL A 108 -8.50 -8.28 -4.96
N SER A 109 -8.00 -7.06 -4.75
CA SER A 109 -7.84 -6.47 -3.41
C SER A 109 -9.14 -6.28 -2.63
N ARG A 110 -10.30 -6.37 -3.28
CA ARG A 110 -11.61 -6.33 -2.61
C ARG A 110 -12.00 -7.65 -1.97
N HIS A 111 -11.43 -8.73 -2.44
CA HIS A 111 -11.76 -10.09 -2.01
C HIS A 111 -10.62 -10.73 -1.24
N LYS A 112 -9.38 -10.47 -1.66
CA LYS A 112 -8.16 -11.00 -1.05
C LYS A 112 -7.18 -9.86 -0.80
N PRO A 113 -6.65 -9.71 0.42
CA PRO A 113 -5.64 -8.71 0.71
C PRO A 113 -4.37 -8.96 -0.11
N ILE A 114 -3.83 -7.90 -0.69
CA ILE A 114 -2.56 -7.90 -1.41
C ILE A 114 -1.59 -7.03 -0.63
N VAL A 115 -0.46 -7.59 -0.21
CA VAL A 115 0.62 -6.86 0.47
C VAL A 115 1.85 -6.85 -0.43
N ALA A 116 2.45 -5.70 -0.64
CA ALA A 116 3.54 -5.58 -1.59
C ALA A 116 4.72 -4.76 -1.05
N VAL A 117 5.93 -5.31 -1.25
CA VAL A 117 7.19 -4.57 -1.21
C VAL A 117 7.58 -4.22 -2.64
N LYS A 118 7.83 -2.93 -2.92
CA LYS A 118 8.32 -2.46 -4.21
C LYS A 118 9.73 -1.91 -4.04
N SER A 119 10.70 -2.57 -4.66
CA SER A 119 12.09 -2.11 -4.67
C SER A 119 12.31 -0.90 -5.58
N GLY A 120 13.42 -0.18 -5.41
CA GLY A 120 13.76 0.96 -6.25
C GLY A 120 12.99 2.25 -5.89
N ARG A 121 12.83 2.55 -4.60
CA ARG A 121 12.12 3.74 -4.09
C ARG A 121 12.90 5.03 -4.25
N THR A 122 14.20 4.98 -4.03
CA THR A 122 15.10 6.14 -4.16
C THR A 122 15.65 6.24 -5.59
N SER A 123 16.14 7.42 -5.98
CA SER A 123 16.76 7.61 -7.30
C SER A 123 17.93 6.65 -7.56
N LEU A 124 18.74 6.38 -6.55
CA LEU A 124 19.83 5.40 -6.64
C LEU A 124 19.33 3.96 -6.69
N GLY A 125 18.32 3.63 -5.86
CA GLY A 125 17.67 2.32 -5.89
C GLY A 125 16.95 2.06 -7.21
N ALA A 126 16.29 3.08 -7.77
CA ALA A 126 15.66 3.02 -9.07
C ALA A 126 16.68 2.77 -10.20
N LYS A 127 17.84 3.44 -10.15
CA LYS A 127 18.95 3.21 -11.10
C LYS A 127 19.51 1.79 -10.98
N ALA A 128 19.68 1.28 -9.76
CA ALA A 128 20.14 -0.09 -9.53
C ALA A 128 19.11 -1.11 -10.06
N ALA A 129 17.80 -0.92 -9.79
CA ALA A 129 16.73 -1.77 -10.30
C ALA A 129 16.68 -1.75 -11.84
N SER A 130 16.80 -0.58 -12.48
CA SER A 130 16.84 -0.44 -13.94
C SER A 130 18.05 -1.17 -14.55
N SER A 131 19.22 -1.08 -13.93
CA SER A 131 20.41 -1.80 -14.38
C SER A 131 20.28 -3.32 -14.25
N HIS A 132 19.53 -3.78 -13.23
CA HIS A 132 19.31 -5.20 -12.97
C HIS A 132 18.24 -5.81 -13.89
N THR A 133 17.16 -5.07 -14.17
CA THR A 133 15.98 -5.61 -14.90
C THR A 133 15.82 -5.04 -16.31
N GLY A 134 16.62 -4.04 -16.70
CA GLY A 134 16.48 -3.35 -17.99
C GLY A 134 15.19 -2.51 -18.12
N SER A 135 14.45 -2.30 -17.02
CA SER A 135 13.19 -1.57 -17.04
C SER A 135 13.37 -0.12 -16.58
N LEU A 136 12.63 0.81 -17.20
CA LEU A 136 12.54 2.20 -16.74
C LEU A 136 11.86 2.25 -15.37
N ALA A 137 12.56 2.85 -14.38
CA ALA A 137 11.99 3.09 -13.06
C ALA A 137 11.05 4.30 -13.11
N GLY A 138 9.79 4.09 -12.77
CA GLY A 138 8.82 5.18 -12.57
C GLY A 138 9.10 5.97 -11.28
N LEU A 139 8.52 7.16 -11.17
CA LEU A 139 8.58 7.95 -9.94
C LEU A 139 7.85 7.22 -8.80
N ASP A 140 8.46 7.14 -7.62
CA ASP A 140 7.93 6.42 -6.45
C ASP A 140 6.55 6.95 -6.00
N VAL A 141 6.32 8.25 -6.16
CA VAL A 141 5.00 8.88 -5.93
C VAL A 141 3.90 8.27 -6.81
N GLY A 142 4.23 7.93 -8.07
CA GLY A 142 3.29 7.25 -8.96
C GLY A 142 2.99 5.81 -8.50
N VAL A 143 3.97 5.13 -7.91
CA VAL A 143 3.80 3.79 -7.31
C VAL A 143 2.87 3.86 -6.09
N ASP A 144 3.05 4.84 -5.20
CA ASP A 144 2.17 5.05 -4.04
C ASP A 144 0.72 5.31 -4.49
N ALA A 145 0.54 6.22 -5.44
CA ALA A 145 -0.79 6.52 -5.99
C ALA A 145 -1.46 5.29 -6.62
N LEU A 146 -0.68 4.47 -7.35
CA LEU A 146 -1.18 3.25 -7.97
C LEU A 146 -1.61 2.23 -6.90
N PHE A 147 -0.80 1.99 -5.88
CA PHE A 147 -1.14 1.08 -4.80
C PHE A 147 -2.36 1.58 -4.00
N GLU A 148 -2.43 2.87 -3.70
CA GLU A 148 -3.59 3.45 -3.04
C GLU A 148 -4.86 3.30 -3.88
N GLN A 149 -4.80 3.56 -5.18
CA GLN A 149 -5.95 3.38 -6.09
C GLN A 149 -6.40 1.94 -6.22
N THR A 150 -5.48 1.00 -6.19
CA THR A 150 -5.76 -0.44 -6.37
C THR A 150 -6.09 -1.16 -5.09
N GLY A 151 -5.75 -0.61 -3.91
CA GLY A 151 -5.95 -1.23 -2.61
C GLY A 151 -4.88 -2.24 -2.23
N VAL A 152 -3.78 -2.22 -2.91
CA VAL A 152 -2.58 -2.94 -2.52
C VAL A 152 -1.97 -2.27 -1.31
N MET A 153 -1.74 -3.01 -0.24
CA MET A 153 -1.08 -2.53 0.96
C MET A 153 0.43 -2.49 0.70
N ARG A 154 0.96 -1.27 0.55
CA ARG A 154 2.41 -1.08 0.42
C ARG A 154 3.07 -1.15 1.78
N VAL A 155 4.13 -1.95 1.88
CA VAL A 155 5.03 -2.00 3.05
C VAL A 155 6.45 -1.65 2.62
N ASP A 156 7.27 -1.21 3.59
CA ASP A 156 8.59 -0.66 3.30
C ASP A 156 9.68 -1.71 3.30
N THR A 157 9.51 -2.76 4.09
CA THR A 157 10.51 -3.81 4.30
C THR A 157 9.90 -5.19 4.11
N VAL A 158 10.77 -6.19 3.92
CA VAL A 158 10.36 -7.60 3.88
C VAL A 158 9.88 -8.07 5.26
N GLU A 159 10.44 -7.53 6.34
CA GLU A 159 9.99 -7.80 7.69
C GLU A 159 8.53 -7.38 7.87
N GLU A 160 8.18 -6.14 7.49
CA GLU A 160 6.79 -5.67 7.50
C GLU A 160 5.87 -6.50 6.62
N LEU A 161 6.36 -7.01 5.48
CA LEU A 161 5.58 -7.90 4.60
C LEU A 161 5.12 -9.13 5.39
N PHE A 162 6.02 -9.73 6.17
CA PHE A 162 5.70 -10.90 7.00
C PHE A 162 4.88 -10.55 8.22
N ASP A 163 5.13 -9.40 8.84
CA ASP A 163 4.34 -8.92 9.98
C ASP A 163 2.86 -8.78 9.61
N VAL A 164 2.59 -8.20 8.45
CA VAL A 164 1.22 -8.08 7.94
C VAL A 164 0.66 -9.43 7.49
N ALA A 165 1.50 -10.26 6.84
CA ALA A 165 1.07 -11.58 6.36
C ALA A 165 0.63 -12.51 7.48
N GLN A 166 1.40 -12.59 8.59
CA GLN A 166 1.03 -13.43 9.73
C GLN A 166 -0.28 -12.99 10.38
N ALA A 167 -0.57 -11.69 10.40
CA ALA A 167 -1.80 -11.18 10.96
C ALA A 167 -3.00 -11.46 10.04
N LEU A 168 -2.88 -11.17 8.75
CA LEU A 168 -3.95 -11.37 7.77
C LEU A 168 -4.32 -12.84 7.58
N SER A 169 -3.34 -13.75 7.69
CA SER A 169 -3.58 -15.20 7.52
C SER A 169 -4.20 -15.89 8.75
N ARG A 170 -4.15 -15.23 9.92
CA ARG A 170 -4.54 -15.87 11.20
C ARG A 170 -5.65 -15.13 11.95
N GLN A 171 -5.84 -13.85 11.68
CA GLN A 171 -6.75 -13.00 12.46
C GLN A 171 -7.85 -12.38 11.59
N PRO A 172 -9.05 -12.18 12.17
CA PRO A 172 -10.08 -11.42 11.50
C PRO A 172 -9.63 -9.97 11.30
N LEU A 173 -10.14 -9.32 10.25
CA LEU A 173 -9.93 -7.88 10.06
C LEU A 173 -10.61 -7.08 11.20
N PRO A 174 -9.94 -6.06 11.75
CA PRO A 174 -10.51 -5.22 12.81
C PRO A 174 -11.77 -4.52 12.32
N LYS A 175 -12.77 -4.41 13.18
CA LYS A 175 -14.05 -3.76 12.84
C LYS A 175 -13.96 -2.24 12.82
N GLY A 176 -12.97 -1.68 13.49
CA GLY A 176 -12.67 -0.27 13.61
C GLY A 176 -11.24 -0.06 14.11
N ASN A 177 -10.91 1.16 14.49
CA ASN A 177 -9.57 1.57 14.90
C ASN A 177 -9.34 1.64 16.41
N ARG A 178 -10.28 1.16 17.25
CA ARG A 178 -10.20 1.24 18.72
C ARG A 178 -9.46 0.05 19.30
N VAL A 179 -8.37 0.31 20.03
CA VAL A 179 -7.44 -0.71 20.51
C VAL A 179 -7.36 -0.70 22.03
N ALA A 180 -7.38 -1.88 22.65
CA ALA A 180 -6.98 -2.08 24.03
C ALA A 180 -5.56 -2.62 24.08
N VAL A 181 -4.72 -2.04 24.90
CA VAL A 181 -3.37 -2.54 25.22
C VAL A 181 -3.38 -3.06 26.66
N VAL A 182 -2.92 -4.30 26.84
CA VAL A 182 -2.78 -4.96 28.15
C VAL A 182 -1.32 -5.36 28.31
N THR A 183 -0.65 -4.90 29.36
CA THR A 183 0.79 -5.12 29.57
C THR A 183 1.12 -5.40 31.04
N ASN A 184 2.26 -6.04 31.26
CA ASN A 184 2.89 -6.14 32.59
C ASN A 184 4.07 -5.17 32.74
N ALA A 185 4.27 -4.23 31.81
CA ALA A 185 5.39 -3.31 31.82
C ALA A 185 5.03 -1.96 31.21
N GLY A 186 5.22 -0.86 31.94
CA GLY A 186 4.84 0.48 31.54
C GLY A 186 5.57 0.99 30.32
N GLY A 187 6.89 0.78 30.20
CA GLY A 187 7.68 1.24 29.05
C GLY A 187 7.15 0.74 27.69
N PRO A 188 6.99 -0.57 27.49
CA PRO A 188 6.36 -1.13 26.29
C PRO A 188 4.93 -0.63 26.05
N GLY A 189 4.15 -0.40 27.10
CA GLY A 189 2.82 0.21 26.98
C GLY A 189 2.86 1.61 26.38
N ILE A 190 3.84 2.43 26.78
CA ILE A 190 4.07 3.78 26.23
C ILE A 190 4.47 3.70 24.75
N LEU A 191 5.43 2.83 24.40
CA LEU A 191 5.86 2.63 23.01
C LEU A 191 4.70 2.17 22.11
N ALA A 192 3.87 1.24 22.60
CA ALA A 192 2.67 0.80 21.91
C ALA A 192 1.69 1.96 21.67
N THR A 193 1.46 2.77 22.70
CA THR A 193 0.56 3.94 22.61
C THR A 193 1.02 4.92 21.55
N ASP A 194 2.28 5.32 21.58
CA ASP A 194 2.86 6.26 20.61
C ASP A 194 2.77 5.70 19.19
N ALA A 195 3.08 4.42 19.01
CA ALA A 195 3.01 3.77 17.71
C ALA A 195 1.56 3.66 17.21
N LEU A 196 0.61 3.27 18.04
CA LEU A 196 -0.80 3.16 17.69
C LEU A 196 -1.39 4.51 17.28
N ILE A 197 -1.21 5.54 18.12
CA ILE A 197 -1.75 6.89 17.85
C ILE A 197 -1.13 7.49 16.58
N ARG A 198 0.19 7.37 16.39
CA ARG A 198 0.89 7.84 15.19
C ARG A 198 0.35 7.19 13.91
N ASN A 199 -0.11 5.95 13.99
CA ASN A 199 -0.68 5.21 12.86
C ASN A 199 -2.20 5.37 12.73
N GLY A 200 -2.84 6.28 13.48
CA GLY A 200 -4.26 6.61 13.35
C GLY A 200 -5.23 5.69 14.10
N MET A 201 -4.69 4.90 15.05
CA MET A 201 -5.52 4.10 15.95
C MET A 201 -6.00 4.94 17.13
N GLU A 202 -7.10 4.53 17.75
CA GLU A 202 -7.68 5.16 18.93
C GLU A 202 -7.55 4.24 20.15
N MET A 203 -7.31 4.85 21.29
CA MET A 203 -7.16 4.13 22.56
C MET A 203 -8.14 4.67 23.61
N PRO A 204 -9.46 4.36 23.50
CA PRO A 204 -10.44 4.79 24.48
C PRO A 204 -10.13 4.17 25.86
N PRO A 205 -10.54 4.81 26.97
CA PRO A 205 -10.36 4.24 28.31
C PRO A 205 -11.17 2.94 28.47
N LEU A 206 -10.80 2.11 29.45
CA LEU A 206 -11.58 0.93 29.82
C LEU A 206 -12.99 1.35 30.29
N SER A 207 -14.00 0.57 29.94
CA SER A 207 -15.35 0.83 30.43
C SER A 207 -15.42 0.70 31.96
N ALA A 208 -16.28 1.48 32.61
CA ALA A 208 -16.45 1.41 34.06
C ALA A 208 -16.82 -0.01 34.55
N ALA A 209 -17.54 -0.78 33.74
CA ALA A 209 -17.89 -2.17 34.04
C ALA A 209 -16.65 -3.07 34.01
N THR A 210 -15.78 -2.91 33.01
CA THR A 210 -14.51 -3.63 32.90
C THR A 210 -13.61 -3.30 34.08
N VAL A 211 -13.41 -2.01 34.40
CA VAL A 211 -12.61 -1.57 35.55
C VAL A 211 -13.14 -2.15 36.85
N LYS A 212 -14.46 -2.12 37.08
CA LYS A 212 -15.08 -2.70 38.30
C LYS A 212 -14.82 -4.20 38.42
N THR A 213 -14.83 -4.92 37.31
CA THR A 213 -14.52 -6.35 37.31
C THR A 213 -13.05 -6.60 37.63
N LEU A 214 -12.15 -5.88 36.98
CA LEU A 214 -10.69 -6.07 37.11
C LEU A 214 -10.18 -5.70 38.48
N LYS A 215 -10.67 -4.65 39.11
CA LYS A 215 -10.32 -4.26 40.50
C LYS A 215 -10.56 -5.33 41.56
N LYS A 216 -11.35 -6.36 41.28
CA LYS A 216 -11.61 -7.49 42.18
C LYS A 216 -10.50 -8.55 42.12
N HIS A 217 -9.70 -8.58 41.07
CA HIS A 217 -8.82 -9.70 40.75
C HIS A 217 -7.39 -9.28 40.47
N ILE A 218 -7.15 -8.03 40.10
CA ILE A 218 -5.86 -7.47 39.72
C ILE A 218 -5.36 -6.57 40.86
N SER A 219 -4.05 -6.50 41.07
CA SER A 219 -3.40 -5.66 42.08
C SER A 219 -3.91 -4.21 42.07
N ALA A 220 -3.99 -3.61 43.23
CA ALA A 220 -4.33 -2.18 43.36
C ALA A 220 -3.24 -1.27 42.78
N ASP A 221 -2.00 -1.77 42.62
CA ASP A 221 -0.87 -1.04 42.06
C ASP A 221 -0.98 -0.96 40.50
N ALA A 222 -1.87 -1.74 39.90
CA ALA A 222 -2.10 -1.71 38.45
C ALA A 222 -2.75 -0.41 38.00
N SER A 223 -2.37 0.04 36.80
CA SER A 223 -3.07 1.12 36.10
C SER A 223 -4.28 0.57 35.38
N PHE A 224 -5.49 1.01 35.74
CA PHE A 224 -6.74 0.65 35.06
C PHE A 224 -7.10 1.64 33.95
N ALA A 225 -6.11 2.25 33.31
CA ALA A 225 -6.25 3.07 32.11
C ALA A 225 -6.13 2.20 30.83
N ASN A 226 -5.99 2.82 29.69
CA ASN A 226 -5.56 2.19 28.46
C ASN A 226 -4.32 2.97 27.95
N PRO A 227 -3.11 2.38 27.96
CA PRO A 227 -2.80 0.97 28.24
C PRO A 227 -3.08 0.57 29.68
N MET A 228 -3.57 -0.66 29.86
CA MET A 228 -3.68 -1.28 31.17
C MET A 228 -2.34 -1.92 31.57
N ASP A 229 -1.66 -1.32 32.53
CA ASP A 229 -0.42 -1.87 33.08
C ASP A 229 -0.68 -2.62 34.39
N MET A 230 -0.48 -3.93 34.36
CA MET A 230 -0.72 -4.84 35.48
C MET A 230 0.47 -4.97 36.40
N VAL A 231 1.54 -4.21 36.17
CA VAL A 231 2.86 -4.23 36.80
C VAL A 231 3.64 -5.55 36.59
N ALA A 232 4.95 -5.51 36.87
CA ALA A 232 5.88 -6.57 36.48
C ALA A 232 5.61 -7.95 37.14
N GLY A 233 4.88 -8.00 38.24
CA GLY A 233 4.50 -9.25 38.91
C GLY A 233 3.31 -10.00 38.26
N ALA A 234 2.68 -9.42 37.27
CA ALA A 234 1.53 -10.06 36.60
C ALA A 234 1.99 -11.23 35.73
N GLY A 235 1.43 -12.39 36.02
CA GLY A 235 1.67 -13.65 35.32
C GLY A 235 0.48 -14.09 34.46
N GLY A 236 0.44 -15.39 34.11
CA GLY A 236 -0.57 -15.94 33.22
C GLY A 236 -2.00 -15.68 33.68
N ARG A 237 -2.28 -15.87 34.98
CA ARG A 237 -3.63 -15.68 35.55
C ARG A 237 -4.14 -14.23 35.35
N GLU A 238 -3.31 -13.25 35.64
CA GLU A 238 -3.66 -11.84 35.48
C GLU A 238 -3.94 -11.49 34.02
N PHE A 239 -3.13 -12.02 33.08
CA PHE A 239 -3.38 -11.87 31.65
C PHE A 239 -4.71 -12.50 31.23
N GLU A 240 -5.00 -13.73 31.65
CA GLU A 240 -6.24 -14.41 31.28
C GLU A 240 -7.48 -13.66 31.77
N ILE A 241 -7.50 -13.24 33.05
CA ILE A 241 -8.62 -12.49 33.63
C ILE A 241 -8.82 -11.16 32.91
N THR A 242 -7.72 -10.42 32.68
CA THR A 242 -7.77 -9.10 32.04
C THR A 242 -8.24 -9.20 30.60
N LEU A 243 -7.65 -10.10 29.83
CA LEU A 243 -8.01 -10.30 28.43
C LEU A 243 -9.44 -10.81 28.28
N ASN A 244 -9.92 -11.67 29.17
CA ASN A 244 -11.32 -12.11 29.18
C ASN A 244 -12.29 -10.97 29.45
N ALA A 245 -11.94 -10.02 30.33
CA ALA A 245 -12.75 -8.83 30.56
C ALA A 245 -12.74 -7.88 29.35
N VAL A 246 -11.56 -7.61 28.79
CA VAL A 246 -11.34 -6.71 27.64
C VAL A 246 -11.96 -7.26 26.35
N LYS A 247 -11.91 -8.58 26.10
CA LYS A 247 -12.53 -9.17 24.89
C LYS A 247 -14.03 -8.95 24.84
N ASN A 248 -14.69 -8.83 25.99
CA ASN A 248 -16.13 -8.58 26.11
C ASN A 248 -16.48 -7.10 26.13
N ASP A 249 -15.51 -6.20 26.27
CA ASP A 249 -15.72 -4.76 26.27
C ASP A 249 -16.00 -4.24 24.85
N ARG A 250 -17.16 -3.64 24.63
CA ARG A 250 -17.62 -3.15 23.32
C ARG A 250 -16.88 -1.90 22.85
N GLN A 251 -16.05 -1.30 23.69
CA GLN A 251 -15.29 -0.11 23.32
C GLN A 251 -14.11 -0.42 22.38
N TYR A 252 -13.73 -1.70 22.24
CA TYR A 252 -12.56 -2.09 21.47
C TYR A 252 -12.89 -2.98 20.29
N ASP A 253 -12.14 -2.78 19.23
CA ASP A 253 -12.18 -3.57 17.99
C ASP A 253 -11.01 -4.54 17.92
N SER A 254 -9.92 -4.24 18.65
CA SER A 254 -8.68 -5.01 18.67
C SER A 254 -8.03 -5.01 20.04
N ILE A 255 -7.18 -5.99 20.30
CA ILE A 255 -6.46 -6.18 21.56
C ILE A 255 -4.98 -6.43 21.27
N VAL A 256 -4.10 -5.74 21.98
CA VAL A 256 -2.64 -5.94 21.93
C VAL A 256 -2.14 -6.33 23.31
N PRO A 257 -2.03 -7.63 23.63
CA PRO A 257 -1.35 -8.09 24.82
C PRO A 257 0.16 -7.98 24.65
N ILE A 258 0.83 -7.36 25.61
CA ILE A 258 2.29 -7.17 25.65
C ILE A 258 2.85 -7.80 26.91
N PHE A 259 3.77 -8.74 26.74
CA PHE A 259 4.42 -9.41 27.84
C PHE A 259 5.94 -9.21 27.79
N VAL A 260 6.51 -8.78 28.91
CA VAL A 260 7.95 -8.74 29.15
C VAL A 260 8.24 -9.77 30.23
N PRO A 261 8.96 -10.86 29.92
CA PRO A 261 9.13 -11.98 30.86
C PRO A 261 10.06 -11.60 32.02
N PRO A 262 9.56 -11.55 33.28
CA PRO A 262 10.43 -11.55 34.45
C PRO A 262 11.08 -12.94 34.58
N ILE A 263 12.23 -12.98 35.27
CA ILE A 263 13.01 -14.23 35.43
C ILE A 263 12.19 -15.38 36.06
N THR A 264 11.21 -15.06 36.90
CA THR A 264 10.42 -16.01 37.66
C THR A 264 9.11 -16.45 37.03
N ILE A 265 8.74 -15.91 35.87
CA ILE A 265 7.46 -16.19 35.21
C ILE A 265 7.70 -16.98 33.93
N ASP A 266 7.04 -18.14 33.83
CA ASP A 266 7.12 -18.99 32.64
C ASP A 266 6.35 -18.35 31.47
N GLN A 267 7.06 -18.08 30.38
CA GLN A 267 6.50 -17.49 29.16
C GLN A 267 5.48 -18.40 28.46
N VAL A 268 5.61 -19.72 28.58
CA VAL A 268 4.65 -20.67 27.95
C VAL A 268 3.34 -20.65 28.71
N GLU A 269 3.40 -20.58 30.04
CA GLU A 269 2.20 -20.41 30.86
C GLU A 269 1.46 -19.11 30.51
N VAL A 270 2.19 -17.99 30.39
CA VAL A 270 1.59 -16.71 30.01
C VAL A 270 1.00 -16.80 28.61
N ALA A 271 1.70 -17.39 27.64
CA ALA A 271 1.19 -17.57 26.28
C ALA A 271 -0.12 -18.36 26.27
N ARG A 272 -0.19 -19.46 27.03
CA ARG A 272 -1.39 -20.26 27.21
C ARG A 272 -2.54 -19.45 27.79
N CYS A 273 -2.29 -18.69 28.84
CA CYS A 273 -3.28 -17.83 29.49
C CYS A 273 -3.72 -16.66 28.59
N VAL A 274 -2.83 -16.07 27.79
CA VAL A 274 -3.19 -15.09 26.76
C VAL A 274 -4.16 -15.70 25.76
N TYR A 275 -3.85 -16.91 25.25
CA TYR A 275 -4.76 -17.59 24.31
C TYR A 275 -6.12 -17.89 24.96
N GLU A 276 -6.18 -18.49 26.17
CA GLU A 276 -7.46 -18.78 26.83
C GLU A 276 -8.27 -17.51 27.13
N GLY A 277 -7.58 -16.42 27.54
CA GLY A 277 -8.20 -15.13 27.81
C GLY A 277 -8.90 -14.52 26.58
N VAL A 278 -8.37 -14.72 25.38
CA VAL A 278 -8.95 -14.19 24.12
C VAL A 278 -9.75 -15.21 23.32
N LYS A 279 -9.72 -16.45 23.71
CA LYS A 279 -10.40 -17.57 23.00
C LYS A 279 -11.85 -17.25 22.69
N GLY A 280 -12.26 -17.52 21.43
CA GLY A 280 -13.61 -17.27 20.94
C GLY A 280 -13.93 -15.78 20.65
N THR A 281 -12.99 -14.86 20.83
CA THR A 281 -13.18 -13.47 20.42
C THR A 281 -13.31 -13.33 18.89
N LYS A 282 -14.05 -12.32 18.45
CA LYS A 282 -14.10 -11.87 17.04
C LYS A 282 -13.28 -10.59 16.82
N LYS A 283 -12.56 -10.13 17.84
CA LYS A 283 -11.63 -9.00 17.75
C LYS A 283 -10.31 -9.46 17.21
N THR A 284 -9.58 -8.58 16.56
CA THR A 284 -8.20 -8.83 16.12
C THR A 284 -7.28 -8.83 17.34
N VAL A 285 -6.47 -9.85 17.50
CA VAL A 285 -5.51 -9.97 18.59
C VAL A 285 -4.10 -10.10 18.02
N LEU A 286 -3.23 -9.16 18.36
CA LEU A 286 -1.82 -9.15 17.97
C LEU A 286 -0.96 -9.09 19.25
N ALA A 287 -0.26 -10.16 19.57
CA ALA A 287 0.53 -10.26 20.79
C ALA A 287 1.96 -9.71 20.59
N CYS A 288 2.58 -9.23 21.67
CA CYS A 288 4.00 -8.87 21.72
C CYS A 288 4.65 -9.56 22.91
N PHE A 289 5.72 -10.33 22.64
CA PHE A 289 6.56 -10.92 23.68
C PHE A 289 7.96 -10.32 23.54
N MET A 290 8.30 -9.39 24.40
CA MET A 290 9.56 -8.64 24.36
C MET A 290 10.66 -9.33 25.17
N GLY A 291 11.91 -9.12 24.77
CA GLY A 291 13.05 -9.66 25.49
C GLY A 291 13.30 -11.16 25.27
N VAL A 292 12.65 -11.74 24.26
CA VAL A 292 12.84 -13.12 23.83
C VAL A 292 13.27 -13.16 22.36
N GLY A 293 13.93 -14.24 21.94
CA GLY A 293 14.25 -14.45 20.51
C GLY A 293 13.02 -14.87 19.71
N LEU A 294 13.15 -14.88 18.37
CA LEU A 294 12.10 -15.36 17.47
C LEU A 294 11.76 -16.85 17.67
N ASP A 295 12.68 -17.62 18.23
CA ASP A 295 12.59 -19.03 18.62
C ASP A 295 11.99 -19.26 20.02
N SER A 296 11.33 -18.24 20.57
CA SER A 296 10.69 -18.32 21.88
C SER A 296 9.51 -19.31 21.86
N VAL A 297 9.58 -20.31 22.75
CA VAL A 297 8.53 -21.32 22.92
C VAL A 297 7.16 -20.71 23.27
N GLY A 298 7.11 -19.57 23.95
CA GLY A 298 5.87 -18.83 24.21
C GLY A 298 5.29 -18.20 22.94
N MET A 299 6.13 -17.61 22.09
CA MET A 299 5.69 -17.07 20.78
C MET A 299 5.22 -18.20 19.86
N ASP A 300 5.92 -19.33 19.83
CA ASP A 300 5.53 -20.48 19.02
C ASP A 300 4.18 -21.07 19.47
N TYR A 301 3.94 -21.11 20.78
CA TYR A 301 2.64 -21.49 21.30
C TYR A 301 1.52 -20.58 20.77
N LEU A 302 1.70 -19.27 20.83
CA LEU A 302 0.70 -18.32 20.32
C LEU A 302 0.50 -18.45 18.81
N ARG A 303 1.57 -18.57 18.03
CA ARG A 303 1.52 -18.75 16.56
C ARG A 303 0.77 -20.04 16.18
N ALA A 304 1.07 -21.15 16.87
CA ALA A 304 0.38 -22.43 16.65
C ALA A 304 -1.13 -22.37 16.97
N HIS A 305 -1.54 -21.43 17.85
CA HIS A 305 -2.94 -21.20 18.18
C HIS A 305 -3.57 -20.00 17.43
N GLY A 306 -2.93 -19.55 16.34
CA GLY A 306 -3.48 -18.54 15.44
C GLY A 306 -3.36 -17.09 15.97
N ILE A 307 -2.53 -16.84 16.99
CA ILE A 307 -2.25 -15.48 17.48
C ILE A 307 -0.89 -15.03 16.95
N PRO A 308 -0.83 -14.05 16.02
CA PRO A 308 0.42 -13.44 15.58
C PRO A 308 1.17 -12.85 16.77
N CYS A 309 2.48 -13.08 16.81
CA CYS A 309 3.28 -12.60 17.93
C CYS A 309 4.54 -11.87 17.42
N TYR A 310 4.77 -10.67 17.93
CA TYR A 310 5.81 -9.73 17.55
C TYR A 310 6.80 -9.54 18.69
N ILE A 311 8.04 -9.15 18.35
CA ILE A 311 9.06 -8.84 19.35
C ILE A 311 8.82 -7.43 19.92
N PHE A 312 8.40 -6.48 19.08
CA PHE A 312 8.19 -5.09 19.48
C PHE A 312 6.77 -4.60 19.17
N PRO A 313 6.21 -3.75 20.03
CA PRO A 313 4.82 -3.27 19.88
C PRO A 313 4.61 -2.37 18.66
N GLU A 314 5.67 -1.71 18.15
CA GLU A 314 5.59 -0.88 16.95
C GLU A 314 5.23 -1.69 15.71
N ALA A 315 5.76 -2.92 15.59
CA ALA A 315 5.42 -3.84 14.50
C ALA A 315 3.95 -4.26 14.57
N ALA A 316 3.46 -4.63 15.76
CA ALA A 316 2.04 -4.95 15.98
C ALA A 316 1.12 -3.75 15.66
N ALA A 317 1.51 -2.54 16.11
CA ALA A 317 0.75 -1.32 15.88
C ALA A 317 0.66 -0.97 14.39
N LYS A 318 1.78 -1.03 13.66
CA LYS A 318 1.83 -0.76 12.20
C LYS A 318 1.01 -1.79 11.44
N THR A 319 1.14 -3.06 11.81
CA THR A 319 0.36 -4.17 11.23
C THR A 319 -1.14 -3.96 11.43
N LEU A 320 -1.56 -3.66 12.65
CA LEU A 320 -2.97 -3.43 13.00
C LEU A 320 -3.55 -2.25 12.22
N ALA A 321 -2.80 -1.15 12.11
CA ALA A 321 -3.21 0.01 11.31
C ALA A 321 -3.35 -0.32 9.82
N THR A 322 -2.44 -1.14 9.28
CA THR A 322 -2.49 -1.61 7.89
C THR A 322 -3.74 -2.46 7.65
N MET A 323 -4.07 -3.39 8.55
CA MET A 323 -5.30 -4.19 8.49
C MET A 323 -6.56 -3.32 8.59
N THR A 324 -6.55 -2.31 9.46
CA THR A 324 -7.67 -1.37 9.63
C THR A 324 -7.91 -0.56 8.36
N LYS A 325 -6.87 0.02 7.76
CA LYS A 325 -6.95 0.74 6.48
C LYS A 325 -7.48 -0.15 5.36
N TYR A 326 -7.02 -1.39 5.30
CA TYR A 326 -7.56 -2.37 4.34
C TYR A 326 -9.05 -2.62 4.57
N ARG A 327 -9.47 -2.82 5.81
CA ARG A 327 -10.89 -3.00 6.17
C ARG A 327 -11.74 -1.81 5.74
N GLU A 328 -11.33 -0.60 6.07
CA GLU A 328 -12.02 0.64 5.67
C GLU A 328 -12.16 0.72 4.15
N ARG A 329 -11.10 0.35 3.43
CA ARG A 329 -11.10 0.38 1.97
C ARG A 329 -12.11 -0.59 1.36
N ILE A 330 -12.13 -1.86 1.79
CA ILE A 330 -13.07 -2.85 1.22
C ILE A 330 -14.53 -2.51 1.55
N GLN A 331 -14.78 -1.75 2.61
CA GLN A 331 -16.10 -1.26 2.98
C GLN A 331 -16.54 -0.02 2.19
N ARG A 332 -15.62 0.71 1.56
CA ARG A 332 -15.98 1.87 0.74
C ARG A 332 -16.82 1.43 -0.46
N PRO A 333 -17.98 2.05 -0.69
CA PRO A 333 -18.79 1.74 -1.85
C PRO A 333 -18.01 2.03 -3.13
N ARG A 334 -18.26 1.24 -4.17
CA ARG A 334 -17.70 1.52 -5.50
C ARG A 334 -18.22 2.87 -5.96
N GLY A 335 -17.31 3.84 -6.13
CA GLY A 335 -17.66 5.11 -6.74
C GLY A 335 -18.15 4.90 -8.19
N LYS A 336 -19.07 5.73 -8.61
CA LYS A 336 -19.45 5.79 -10.04
C LYS A 336 -18.46 6.68 -10.75
N VAL A 337 -17.84 6.19 -11.81
CA VAL A 337 -17.03 7.03 -12.71
C VAL A 337 -17.99 8.01 -13.39
N ARG A 338 -17.79 9.31 -13.12
CA ARG A 338 -18.58 10.34 -13.80
C ARG A 338 -18.21 10.37 -15.27
N THR A 339 -19.20 10.27 -16.12
CA THR A 339 -19.02 10.46 -17.56
C THR A 339 -19.50 11.85 -17.93
N PHE A 340 -18.77 12.50 -18.80
CA PHE A 340 -19.09 13.85 -19.29
C PHE A 340 -19.40 13.77 -20.78
N LYS A 341 -20.32 14.63 -21.25
CA LYS A 341 -20.52 14.82 -22.69
C LYS A 341 -19.30 15.56 -23.23
N VAL A 342 -18.45 14.85 -23.94
CA VAL A 342 -17.22 15.38 -24.53
C VAL A 342 -17.17 15.08 -26.02
N SER A 343 -16.49 15.95 -26.79
CA SER A 343 -16.32 15.76 -28.22
C SER A 343 -15.05 14.95 -28.52
N LYS A 344 -15.10 13.61 -28.30
CA LYS A 344 -13.96 12.72 -28.57
C LYS A 344 -13.51 12.80 -30.03
N ALA A 345 -14.44 12.83 -30.97
CA ALA A 345 -14.14 12.89 -32.41
C ALA A 345 -13.31 14.15 -32.78
N LYS A 346 -13.59 15.31 -32.14
CA LYS A 346 -12.76 16.51 -32.35
C LYS A 346 -11.32 16.29 -31.86
N VAL A 347 -11.16 15.68 -30.70
CA VAL A 347 -9.82 15.40 -30.12
C VAL A 347 -9.07 14.38 -30.98
N GLU A 348 -9.71 13.28 -31.34
CA GLU A 348 -9.13 12.26 -32.24
C GLU A 348 -8.63 12.86 -33.54
N LYS A 349 -9.40 13.78 -34.16
CA LYS A 349 -8.98 14.48 -35.38
C LYS A 349 -7.70 15.30 -35.14
N ILE A 350 -7.61 16.05 -34.06
CA ILE A 350 -6.42 16.87 -33.72
C ILE A 350 -5.21 15.97 -33.49
N VAL A 351 -5.36 14.90 -32.69
CA VAL A 351 -4.28 13.97 -32.37
C VAL A 351 -3.80 13.23 -33.63
N ASN A 352 -4.72 12.72 -34.45
CA ASN A 352 -4.38 12.00 -35.68
C ASN A 352 -3.68 12.93 -36.70
N GLN A 353 -4.07 14.21 -36.77
CA GLN A 353 -3.40 15.18 -37.64
C GLN A 353 -1.95 15.42 -37.14
N ALA A 354 -1.76 15.60 -35.84
CA ALA A 354 -0.42 15.76 -35.26
C ALA A 354 0.49 14.56 -35.53
N LEU A 355 -0.07 13.35 -35.41
CA LEU A 355 0.65 12.10 -35.72
C LEU A 355 0.99 12.00 -37.22
N ALA A 356 0.04 12.35 -38.11
CA ALA A 356 0.26 12.36 -39.56
C ALA A 356 1.35 13.36 -39.97
N ASP A 357 1.44 14.49 -39.27
CA ASP A 357 2.47 15.51 -39.48
C ASP A 357 3.85 15.10 -38.85
N GLY A 358 3.96 13.92 -38.23
CA GLY A 358 5.18 13.45 -37.54
C GLY A 358 5.52 14.24 -36.26
N ARG A 359 4.54 14.93 -35.68
CA ARG A 359 4.77 15.74 -34.48
C ARG A 359 4.65 14.91 -33.20
N GLU A 360 5.59 15.09 -32.29
CA GLU A 360 5.60 14.45 -30.96
C GLU A 360 4.85 15.27 -29.91
N ALA A 361 4.45 16.51 -30.22
CA ALA A 361 3.77 17.41 -29.30
C ALA A 361 2.60 18.15 -29.98
N ILE A 362 1.58 18.43 -29.17
CA ILE A 362 0.44 19.26 -29.53
C ILE A 362 0.79 20.72 -29.32
N VAL A 363 0.51 21.59 -30.28
CA VAL A 363 0.74 23.03 -30.14
C VAL A 363 -0.34 23.71 -29.29
N SER A 364 -0.07 24.96 -28.85
CA SER A 364 -0.85 25.61 -27.80
C SER A 364 -2.34 25.80 -28.13
N ASP A 365 -2.68 26.14 -29.35
CA ASP A 365 -4.06 26.33 -29.79
C ASP A 365 -4.81 25.01 -29.89
N GLU A 366 -4.17 23.97 -30.45
CA GLU A 366 -4.72 22.62 -30.49
C GLU A 366 -4.93 22.07 -29.05
N ALA A 367 -4.00 22.33 -28.12
CA ALA A 367 -4.15 21.95 -26.72
C ALA A 367 -5.35 22.65 -26.07
N ILE A 368 -5.57 23.93 -26.33
CA ILE A 368 -6.75 24.68 -25.86
C ILE A 368 -8.03 24.08 -26.47
N ASP A 369 -8.02 23.75 -27.77
CA ASP A 369 -9.15 23.11 -28.45
C ASP A 369 -9.48 21.73 -27.85
N ILE A 370 -8.49 20.94 -27.49
CA ILE A 370 -8.66 19.67 -26.77
C ILE A 370 -9.30 19.90 -25.40
N LEU A 371 -8.80 20.87 -24.62
CA LEU A 371 -9.39 21.21 -23.32
C LEU A 371 -10.86 21.62 -23.46
N CYS A 372 -11.16 22.51 -24.40
CA CYS A 372 -12.54 22.94 -24.68
C CYS A 372 -13.43 21.78 -25.14
N ALA A 373 -12.92 20.84 -25.96
CA ALA A 373 -13.65 19.66 -26.39
C ALA A 373 -14.02 18.71 -25.24
N TYR A 374 -13.23 18.75 -24.14
CA TYR A 374 -13.51 18.04 -22.90
C TYR A 374 -14.31 18.87 -21.88
N GLY A 375 -14.78 20.06 -22.26
CA GLY A 375 -15.57 20.93 -21.37
C GLY A 375 -14.76 21.64 -20.30
N ILE A 376 -13.44 21.67 -20.44
CA ILE A 376 -12.54 22.39 -19.51
C ILE A 376 -12.48 23.83 -19.98
N PRO A 377 -12.87 24.81 -19.14
CA PRO A 377 -12.79 26.22 -19.51
C PRO A 377 -11.35 26.64 -19.79
N ALA A 378 -11.13 27.28 -20.92
CA ALA A 378 -9.83 27.83 -21.30
C ALA A 378 -9.99 29.29 -21.76
N ALA A 379 -8.91 30.06 -21.65
CA ALA A 379 -8.91 31.43 -22.11
C ALA A 379 -9.20 31.49 -23.63
N PRO A 380 -10.05 32.39 -24.09
CA PRO A 380 -10.32 32.56 -25.51
C PRO A 380 -9.03 32.99 -26.22
N TYR A 381 -8.82 32.45 -27.38
CA TYR A 381 -7.65 32.75 -28.20
C TYR A 381 -8.01 33.03 -29.66
N ARG A 382 -7.09 33.65 -30.37
CA ARG A 382 -7.14 33.85 -31.83
C ARG A 382 -5.73 33.69 -32.38
N TYR A 383 -5.65 33.09 -33.54
CA TYR A 383 -4.41 32.97 -34.30
C TYR A 383 -4.25 34.25 -35.18
N ALA A 384 -3.02 34.70 -35.34
CA ALA A 384 -2.67 35.85 -36.18
C ALA A 384 -1.34 35.57 -36.88
N SER A 385 -1.29 35.75 -38.18
CA SER A 385 -0.12 35.62 -39.06
C SER A 385 0.52 36.95 -39.42
N SER A 386 -0.18 38.05 -39.15
CA SER A 386 0.28 39.43 -39.37
C SER A 386 -0.02 40.33 -38.19
N ALA A 387 0.69 41.48 -38.09
CA ALA A 387 0.45 42.48 -37.07
C ALA A 387 -0.97 43.05 -37.11
N ASP A 388 -1.55 43.19 -38.32
CA ASP A 388 -2.92 43.68 -38.49
C ASP A 388 -3.95 42.66 -38.01
N GLU A 389 -3.73 41.37 -38.28
CA GLU A 389 -4.56 40.33 -37.74
C GLU A 389 -4.46 40.24 -36.22
N ALA A 390 -3.28 40.39 -35.64
CA ALA A 390 -3.06 40.42 -34.20
C ALA A 390 -3.81 41.54 -33.50
N VAL A 391 -3.79 42.77 -34.09
CA VAL A 391 -4.59 43.89 -33.61
C VAL A 391 -6.09 43.62 -33.69
N LYS A 392 -6.59 43.10 -34.80
CA LYS A 392 -8.01 42.73 -34.95
C LYS A 392 -8.41 41.63 -33.93
N ALA A 393 -7.54 40.66 -33.72
CA ALA A 393 -7.77 39.60 -32.76
C ALA A 393 -7.80 40.15 -31.32
N ALA A 394 -6.85 40.97 -30.94
CA ALA A 394 -6.79 41.61 -29.62
C ALA A 394 -8.02 42.46 -29.32
N THR A 395 -8.47 43.27 -30.32
CA THR A 395 -9.67 44.10 -30.19
C THR A 395 -10.94 43.25 -29.97
N ARG A 396 -11.01 42.08 -30.62
CA ARG A 396 -12.16 41.16 -30.45
C ARG A 396 -12.12 40.40 -29.10
N LEU A 397 -10.93 40.08 -28.61
CA LEU A 397 -10.76 39.39 -27.32
C LEU A 397 -10.96 40.34 -26.11
N GLY A 398 -10.69 41.62 -26.32
CA GLY A 398 -10.65 42.64 -25.24
C GLY A 398 -9.26 42.75 -24.61
N TYR A 399 -8.84 44.00 -24.36
CA TYR A 399 -7.56 44.25 -23.68
C TYR A 399 -7.70 44.14 -22.16
N PRO A 400 -6.64 43.76 -21.43
CA PRO A 400 -5.31 43.40 -21.90
C PRO A 400 -5.24 41.95 -22.46
N VAL A 401 -4.31 41.71 -23.38
CA VAL A 401 -4.08 40.38 -23.95
C VAL A 401 -2.64 39.92 -23.78
N VAL A 402 -2.44 38.63 -23.96
CA VAL A 402 -1.12 37.95 -24.04
C VAL A 402 -0.87 37.49 -25.47
N MET A 403 0.31 37.75 -26.01
CA MET A 403 0.75 37.24 -27.30
C MET A 403 1.85 36.20 -27.11
N LYS A 404 1.74 35.06 -27.83
CA LYS A 404 2.69 33.95 -27.71
C LYS A 404 3.08 33.45 -29.10
N ILE A 405 4.31 33.00 -29.27
CA ILE A 405 4.74 32.24 -30.46
C ILE A 405 3.97 30.91 -30.50
N ASN A 406 3.44 30.57 -31.67
CA ASN A 406 2.80 29.27 -31.91
C ASN A 406 3.58 28.51 -32.96
N THR A 407 4.55 27.72 -32.54
CA THR A 407 5.37 26.87 -33.42
C THR A 407 5.73 25.56 -32.70
N PRO A 408 5.70 24.40 -33.38
CA PRO A 408 5.98 23.09 -32.79
C PRO A 408 7.35 22.95 -32.13
N PRO A 409 8.45 23.51 -32.67
CA PRO A 409 9.79 23.29 -32.09
C PRO A 409 10.00 23.97 -30.72
N ILE A 410 9.19 24.97 -30.37
CA ILE A 410 9.38 25.77 -29.15
C ILE A 410 8.41 25.34 -28.06
N LEU A 411 8.83 24.42 -27.19
CA LEU A 411 8.03 23.97 -26.03
C LEU A 411 8.08 24.99 -24.88
N HIS A 412 9.26 25.50 -24.56
CA HIS A 412 9.48 26.46 -23.45
C HIS A 412 9.50 27.91 -23.93
N LYS A 413 8.33 28.41 -24.36
CA LYS A 413 8.18 29.73 -24.99
C LYS A 413 8.68 30.89 -24.15
N THR A 414 8.60 30.82 -22.84
CA THR A 414 9.05 31.87 -21.92
C THR A 414 10.57 32.00 -21.91
N GLU A 415 11.30 30.89 -21.98
CA GLU A 415 12.78 30.87 -21.95
C GLU A 415 13.39 31.53 -23.18
N VAL A 416 12.74 31.42 -24.32
CA VAL A 416 13.15 32.09 -25.56
C VAL A 416 12.53 33.49 -25.72
N GLY A 417 11.86 34.00 -24.66
CA GLY A 417 11.15 35.28 -24.70
C GLY A 417 9.98 35.29 -25.69
N GLY A 418 9.43 34.12 -26.01
CA GLY A 418 8.32 33.91 -26.94
C GLY A 418 6.94 34.26 -26.36
N VAL A 419 6.85 34.93 -25.21
CA VAL A 419 5.63 35.35 -24.54
C VAL A 419 5.70 36.84 -24.19
N MET A 420 4.71 37.62 -24.65
CA MET A 420 4.52 39.02 -24.32
C MET A 420 3.20 39.19 -23.57
N VAL A 421 3.26 39.68 -22.35
CA VAL A 421 2.10 39.84 -21.44
C VAL A 421 1.65 41.28 -21.33
N ASP A 422 0.42 41.45 -20.85
CA ASP A 422 -0.18 42.77 -20.49
C ASP A 422 -0.19 43.77 -21.65
N LEU A 423 -0.49 43.34 -22.86
CA LEU A 423 -0.60 44.20 -24.03
C LEU A 423 -1.96 44.92 -24.03
N ARG A 424 -1.97 46.24 -23.92
CA ARG A 424 -3.14 47.06 -23.60
C ARG A 424 -3.69 47.90 -24.77
N ASN A 425 -2.95 47.99 -25.87
CA ASN A 425 -3.34 48.79 -27.03
C ASN A 425 -2.70 48.32 -28.33
N GLU A 426 -3.17 48.85 -29.46
CA GLU A 426 -2.70 48.50 -30.79
C GLU A 426 -1.18 48.69 -30.95
N LYS A 427 -0.63 49.80 -30.45
CA LYS A 427 0.81 50.10 -30.59
C LYS A 427 1.67 48.99 -29.92
N GLU A 428 1.27 48.55 -28.74
CA GLU A 428 1.94 47.44 -28.02
C GLU A 428 1.82 46.13 -28.76
N ILE A 429 0.64 45.82 -29.32
CA ILE A 429 0.44 44.61 -30.14
C ILE A 429 1.38 44.62 -31.34
N ARG A 430 1.43 45.73 -32.11
CA ARG A 430 2.32 45.80 -33.28
C ARG A 430 3.80 45.66 -32.88
N LYS A 431 4.22 46.29 -31.80
CA LYS A 431 5.59 46.17 -31.27
C LYS A 431 5.89 44.70 -30.86
N ALA A 432 4.99 44.10 -30.09
CA ALA A 432 5.13 42.72 -29.63
C ALA A 432 5.19 41.70 -30.81
N PHE A 433 4.31 41.88 -31.82
CA PHE A 433 4.31 41.03 -32.99
C PHE A 433 5.64 41.06 -33.77
N ARG A 434 6.21 42.25 -33.99
CA ARG A 434 7.51 42.36 -34.64
C ARG A 434 8.61 41.68 -33.82
N ALA A 435 8.68 41.94 -32.50
CA ALA A 435 9.67 41.37 -31.63
C ALA A 435 9.58 39.81 -31.57
N LEU A 436 8.36 39.24 -31.60
CA LEU A 436 8.16 37.81 -31.62
C LEU A 436 8.48 37.18 -32.98
N LYS A 437 8.36 37.92 -34.09
CA LYS A 437 8.67 37.42 -35.43
C LYS A 437 10.18 37.37 -35.71
N GLU A 438 10.97 38.19 -35.03
CA GLU A 438 12.43 38.23 -35.13
C GLU A 438 13.15 37.13 -34.31
N ARG A 439 12.42 36.40 -33.53
CA ARG A 439 12.92 35.29 -32.68
C ARG A 439 12.63 33.93 -33.30
#